data_3005280e8c64100e856456087aa00ca6
#
_entry.id   3005280e8c64100e856456087aa00ca6
#
_cell.length_a   1.000
_cell.length_b   1.000
_cell.length_c   1.000
_cell.angle_alpha   90.00
_cell.angle_beta   90.00
_cell.angle_gamma   90.00
#
_symmetry.space_group_name_H-M   'P 1'
#
loop_
_entity.id
_entity.type
_entity.pdbx_description
1 polymer ?
#
loop_
_entity_poly.entity_id
_entity_poly.type
_entity_poly.pdbx_seq_one_letter_code
_entity_poly.pdbx_strand_id
1 'polypeptide(L)'
;MKNFTQAQNENSQWMVVYTRSRWEKKVDEQLKTQNINSFCPTIKTTRRWADRMKVVELPLFSSYLFVMADLKEQLSVRQTPGVVNFVQHCGKTASVNNAEIERIKALINSHDNIEAVSMPRIKIGDTMKIENGLMLDWQGEVIKINGKSVVLMMKELNCALVVDTDKTTMSLA
;
A
#
# COMPACT_ATOMS: atom_id res chain seq x y z
N MET A 1 21.88 11.92 20.15
CA MET A 1 20.65 11.79 19.35
C MET A 1 20.77 12.73 18.17
N LYS A 2 21.04 12.24 16.98
CA LYS A 2 21.12 13.06 15.76
C LYS A 2 19.74 13.01 15.11
N ASN A 3 18.99 14.10 15.20
CA ASN A 3 17.78 14.30 14.41
C ASN A 3 18.20 14.44 12.95
N PHE A 4 18.04 13.37 12.18
CA PHE A 4 18.12 13.43 10.73
C PHE A 4 16.81 14.02 10.21
N THR A 5 16.74 15.33 10.17
CA THR A 5 15.77 16.01 9.32
C THR A 5 16.26 15.81 7.89
N GLN A 6 15.74 14.78 7.21
CA GLN A 6 15.98 14.63 5.77
C GLN A 6 15.43 15.87 5.07
N ALA A 7 16.32 16.65 4.45
CA ALA A 7 15.92 17.67 3.50
C ALA A 7 15.12 16.93 2.38
N GLN A 8 13.81 17.06 2.41
CA GLN A 8 12.97 16.61 1.31
C GLN A 8 13.34 17.47 0.11
N ASN A 9 14.00 16.86 -0.87
CA ASN A 9 14.20 17.51 -2.16
C ASN A 9 12.82 17.86 -2.72
N GLU A 10 12.61 19.11 -3.10
CA GLU A 10 11.31 19.62 -3.60
C GLU A 10 10.74 18.84 -4.80
N ASN A 11 11.56 17.99 -5.42
CA ASN A 11 11.20 17.14 -6.56
C ASN A 11 11.02 15.65 -6.20
N SER A 12 11.04 15.26 -4.92
CA SER A 12 10.80 13.88 -4.52
C SER A 12 9.31 13.59 -4.45
N GLN A 13 8.88 12.47 -5.01
CA GLN A 13 7.49 12.01 -4.96
C GLN A 13 7.41 10.54 -4.56
N TRP A 14 6.31 10.17 -3.94
CA TRP A 14 6.02 8.77 -3.68
C TRP A 14 5.72 8.04 -4.99
N MET A 15 6.39 6.93 -5.18
CA MET A 15 6.23 6.05 -6.33
C MET A 15 6.03 4.62 -5.86
N VAL A 16 5.38 3.82 -6.69
CA VAL A 16 5.15 2.42 -6.43
C VAL A 16 6.23 1.58 -7.10
N VAL A 17 6.83 0.69 -6.32
CA VAL A 17 7.87 -0.23 -6.78
C VAL A 17 7.36 -1.65 -6.73
N TYR A 18 7.53 -2.38 -7.83
CA TYR A 18 7.28 -3.80 -7.91
C TYR A 18 8.53 -4.58 -7.51
N THR A 19 8.36 -5.53 -6.59
CA THR A 19 9.44 -6.35 -6.08
C THR A 19 9.25 -7.83 -6.43
N ARG A 20 10.30 -8.61 -6.26
CA ARG A 20 10.15 -10.07 -6.22
C ARG A 20 9.26 -10.45 -5.04
N SER A 21 8.47 -11.50 -5.22
CA SER A 21 7.58 -12.01 -4.16
C SER A 21 8.37 -12.33 -2.88
N ARG A 22 7.84 -11.89 -1.74
CA ARG A 22 8.42 -12.03 -0.40
C ARG A 22 9.73 -11.27 -0.17
N TRP A 23 10.05 -10.32 -1.03
CA TRP A 23 11.23 -9.46 -0.89
C TRP A 23 10.88 -8.05 -0.39
N GLU A 24 9.62 -7.76 -0.20
CA GLU A 24 9.12 -6.42 0.12
C GLU A 24 9.84 -5.82 1.33
N LYS A 25 9.87 -6.53 2.46
CA LYS A 25 10.55 -6.08 3.69
C LYS A 25 12.06 -5.97 3.50
N LYS A 26 12.67 -6.93 2.81
CA LYS A 26 14.12 -6.93 2.56
C LYS A 26 14.53 -5.76 1.66
N VAL A 27 13.73 -5.46 0.65
CA VAL A 27 13.95 -4.30 -0.22
C VAL A 27 13.78 -3.00 0.56
N ASP A 28 12.74 -2.89 1.40
CA ASP A 28 12.52 -1.75 2.27
C ASP A 28 13.72 -1.48 3.20
N GLU A 29 14.26 -2.51 3.84
CA GLU A 29 15.46 -2.42 4.67
C GLU A 29 16.69 -1.96 3.86
N GLN A 30 16.90 -2.54 2.68
CA GLN A 30 18.01 -2.17 1.81
C GLN A 30 17.93 -0.73 1.32
N LEU A 31 16.75 -0.24 0.96
CA LEU A 31 16.53 1.15 0.56
C LEU A 31 16.80 2.12 1.72
N LYS A 32 16.34 1.80 2.92
CA LYS A 32 16.63 2.57 4.14
C LYS A 32 18.13 2.63 4.44
N THR A 33 18.86 1.53 4.22
CA THR A 33 20.33 1.51 4.36
C THR A 33 21.02 2.44 3.35
N GLN A 34 20.41 2.65 2.18
CA GLN A 34 20.87 3.59 1.16
C GLN A 34 20.38 5.04 1.40
N ASN A 35 19.77 5.33 2.55
CA ASN A 35 19.12 6.60 2.88
C ASN A 35 17.98 7.00 1.94
N ILE A 36 17.36 6.04 1.26
CA ILE A 36 16.19 6.25 0.43
C ILE A 36 14.95 6.02 1.29
N ASN A 37 14.04 6.99 1.32
CA ASN A 37 12.81 6.90 2.10
C ASN A 37 11.86 5.91 1.45
N SER A 38 11.59 4.81 2.15
CA SER A 38 10.70 3.74 1.69
C SER A 38 9.67 3.37 2.74
N PHE A 39 8.54 2.85 2.29
CA PHE A 39 7.44 2.43 3.12
C PHE A 39 6.87 1.10 2.61
N CYS A 40 7.07 0.05 3.38
CA CYS A 40 6.43 -1.25 3.20
C CYS A 40 5.31 -1.39 4.23
N PRO A 41 4.05 -1.14 3.86
CA PRO A 41 2.94 -1.31 4.79
C PRO A 41 2.81 -2.79 5.18
N THR A 42 2.78 -3.06 6.49
CA THR A 42 2.66 -4.41 7.03
C THR A 42 1.49 -4.52 7.98
N ILE A 43 0.85 -5.68 8.01
CA ILE A 43 -0.22 -6.02 8.94
C ILE A 43 0.19 -7.23 9.78
N LYS A 44 -0.24 -7.23 11.03
CA LYS A 44 -0.11 -8.39 11.92
C LYS A 44 -1.29 -9.32 11.71
N THR A 45 -1.02 -10.55 11.31
CA THR A 45 -2.04 -11.58 11.17
C THR A 45 -1.66 -12.83 11.95
N THR A 46 -2.67 -13.50 12.49
CA THR A 46 -2.45 -14.74 13.22
C THR A 46 -2.58 -15.92 12.26
N ARG A 47 -1.51 -16.68 12.09
CA ARG A 47 -1.53 -17.92 11.30
C ARG A 47 -1.39 -19.14 12.19
N ARG A 48 -2.18 -20.16 11.87
CA ARG A 48 -2.09 -21.46 12.51
C ARG A 48 -0.95 -22.27 11.87
N TRP A 49 0.04 -22.62 12.67
CA TRP A 49 1.05 -23.61 12.33
C TRP A 49 0.60 -24.96 12.90
N ALA A 50 1.25 -26.05 12.54
CA ALA A 50 0.82 -27.41 12.89
C ALA A 50 0.50 -27.60 14.38
N ASP A 51 1.22 -26.93 15.26
CA ASP A 51 1.17 -27.09 16.71
C ASP A 51 0.80 -25.81 17.50
N ARG A 52 0.79 -24.62 16.86
CA ARG A 52 0.56 -23.33 17.56
C ARG A 52 0.05 -22.23 16.66
N MET A 53 -0.59 -21.26 17.28
CA MET A 53 -0.93 -19.98 16.66
C MET A 53 0.28 -19.04 16.73
N LYS A 54 0.69 -18.46 15.60
CA LYS A 54 1.77 -17.49 15.53
C LYS A 54 1.30 -16.20 14.89
N VAL A 55 1.58 -15.08 15.54
CA VAL A 55 1.40 -13.77 14.93
C VAL A 55 2.55 -13.56 13.96
N VAL A 56 2.22 -13.32 12.70
CA VAL A 56 3.16 -13.00 11.64
C VAL A 56 2.84 -11.64 11.06
N GLU A 57 3.87 -10.91 10.71
CA GLU A 57 3.76 -9.61 10.09
C GLU A 57 3.99 -9.75 8.58
N LEU A 58 2.95 -9.47 7.81
CA LEU A 58 2.94 -9.65 6.36
C LEU A 58 2.81 -8.29 5.67
N PRO A 59 3.43 -8.10 4.50
CA PRO A 59 3.16 -6.95 3.66
C PRO A 59 1.67 -6.87 3.30
N LEU A 60 1.09 -5.68 3.42
CA LEU A 60 -0.30 -5.43 3.02
C LEU A 60 -0.47 -5.60 1.50
N PHE A 61 0.50 -5.13 0.74
CA PHE A 61 0.54 -5.26 -0.71
C PHE A 61 1.63 -6.26 -1.12
N SER A 62 1.23 -7.44 -1.56
CA SER A 62 2.18 -8.47 -2.01
C SER A 62 2.95 -8.01 -3.25
N SER A 63 4.26 -8.05 -3.19
CA SER A 63 5.19 -7.64 -4.24
C SER A 63 5.22 -6.13 -4.53
N TYR A 64 4.67 -5.30 -3.65
CA TYR A 64 4.70 -3.84 -3.81
C TYR A 64 5.21 -3.15 -2.55
N LEU A 65 5.90 -2.04 -2.76
CA LEU A 65 6.24 -1.09 -1.72
C LEU A 65 6.26 0.34 -2.28
N PHE A 66 6.23 1.31 -1.40
CA PHE A 66 6.28 2.72 -1.74
C PHE A 66 7.68 3.27 -1.50
N VAL A 67 8.14 4.13 -2.41
CA VAL A 67 9.44 4.78 -2.31
C VAL A 67 9.27 6.26 -2.62
N MET A 68 9.76 7.11 -1.73
CA MET A 68 9.88 8.54 -2.00
C MET A 68 11.27 8.78 -2.59
N ALA A 69 11.33 9.12 -3.86
CA ALA A 69 12.59 9.30 -4.56
C ALA A 69 12.53 10.40 -5.62
N ASP A 70 13.67 11.03 -5.85
CA ASP A 70 13.90 11.93 -6.98
C ASP A 70 14.37 11.12 -8.22
N LEU A 71 14.61 11.82 -9.33
CA LEU A 71 15.07 11.19 -10.58
C LEU A 71 16.42 10.49 -10.45
N LYS A 72 17.32 10.96 -9.58
CA LYS A 72 18.65 10.37 -9.37
C LYS A 72 18.55 9.12 -8.51
N GLU A 73 17.75 9.18 -7.47
CA GLU A 73 17.51 8.07 -6.55
C GLU A 73 16.78 6.90 -7.23
N GLN A 74 15.95 7.17 -8.24
CA GLN A 74 15.29 6.12 -9.02
C GLN A 74 16.25 5.10 -9.62
N LEU A 75 17.45 5.53 -10.03
CA LEU A 75 18.46 4.61 -10.53
C LEU A 75 18.94 3.66 -9.43
N SER A 76 19.26 4.19 -8.26
CA SER A 76 19.67 3.41 -7.09
C SER A 76 18.57 2.44 -6.64
N VAL A 77 17.31 2.89 -6.67
CA VAL A 77 16.15 2.01 -6.38
C VAL A 77 16.10 0.84 -7.35
N ARG A 78 16.23 1.09 -8.67
CA ARG A 78 16.20 0.02 -9.69
C ARG A 78 17.35 -0.98 -9.55
N GLN A 79 18.51 -0.53 -9.07
CA GLN A 79 19.68 -1.38 -8.84
C GLN A 79 19.62 -2.16 -7.53
N THR A 80 18.66 -1.85 -6.66
CA THR A 80 18.50 -2.54 -5.38
C THR A 80 18.04 -4.00 -5.60
N PRO A 81 18.78 -4.99 -5.07
CA PRO A 81 18.42 -6.39 -5.22
C PRO A 81 16.99 -6.68 -4.72
N GLY A 82 16.21 -7.33 -5.56
CA GLY A 82 14.81 -7.65 -5.27
C GLY A 82 13.81 -6.66 -5.87
N VAL A 83 14.22 -5.48 -6.27
CA VAL A 83 13.42 -4.57 -7.10
C VAL A 83 13.34 -5.15 -8.52
N VAL A 84 12.13 -5.17 -9.07
CA VAL A 84 11.90 -5.57 -10.46
C VAL A 84 11.79 -4.33 -11.34
N ASN A 85 10.88 -3.42 -11.00
CA ASN A 85 10.70 -2.15 -11.71
C ASN A 85 9.80 -1.21 -10.91
N PHE A 86 9.72 0.06 -11.32
CA PHE A 86 8.65 0.95 -10.93
C PHE A 86 7.35 0.55 -11.63
N VAL A 87 6.24 0.64 -10.92
CA VAL A 87 4.91 0.46 -11.54
C VAL A 87 4.66 1.61 -12.51
N GLN A 88 4.11 1.28 -13.66
CA GLN A 88 3.75 2.27 -14.67
C GLN A 88 2.23 2.32 -14.84
N HIS A 89 1.71 3.51 -14.95
CA HIS A 89 0.32 3.79 -15.26
C HIS A 89 0.26 4.80 -16.43
N CYS A 90 -0.46 4.44 -17.49
CA CYS A 90 -0.55 5.27 -18.71
C CYS A 90 0.80 5.74 -19.26
N GLY A 91 1.83 4.86 -19.25
CA GLY A 91 3.17 5.15 -19.78
C GLY A 91 4.06 6.02 -18.88
N LYS A 92 3.60 6.38 -17.68
CA LYS A 92 4.38 7.12 -16.68
C LYS A 92 4.55 6.30 -15.41
N THR A 93 5.60 6.56 -14.65
CA THR A 93 5.76 5.96 -13.31
C THR A 93 4.58 6.35 -12.43
N ALA A 94 3.95 5.34 -11.84
CA ALA A 94 2.82 5.55 -10.93
C ALA A 94 3.29 6.33 -9.69
N SER A 95 2.74 7.51 -9.48
CA SER A 95 2.96 8.33 -8.30
C SER A 95 1.76 8.27 -7.37
N VAL A 96 2.03 8.36 -6.08
CA VAL A 96 1.04 8.34 -5.01
C VAL A 96 1.15 9.64 -4.22
N ASN A 97 0.02 10.22 -3.87
CA ASN A 97 0.00 11.44 -3.08
C ASN A 97 0.46 11.15 -1.64
N ASN A 98 1.17 12.10 -1.03
CA ASN A 98 1.56 11.98 0.38
C ASN A 98 0.36 11.76 1.31
N ALA A 99 -0.77 12.40 1.04
CA ALA A 99 -2.01 12.21 1.79
C ALA A 99 -2.50 10.75 1.75
N GLU A 100 -2.32 10.04 0.65
CA GLU A 100 -2.69 8.62 0.53
C GLU A 100 -1.76 7.72 1.33
N ILE A 101 -0.46 8.00 1.32
CA ILE A 101 0.51 7.28 2.16
C ILE A 101 0.17 7.45 3.66
N GLU A 102 -0.14 8.67 4.10
CA GLU A 102 -0.55 8.92 5.48
C GLU A 102 -1.88 8.23 5.83
N ARG A 103 -2.82 8.18 4.89
CA ARG A 103 -4.07 7.42 5.05
C ARG A 103 -3.80 5.91 5.20
N ILE A 104 -2.90 5.33 4.40
CA ILE A 104 -2.50 3.91 4.53
C ILE A 104 -1.87 3.66 5.90
N LYS A 105 -0.98 4.53 6.36
CA LYS A 105 -0.37 4.44 7.71
C LYS A 105 -1.43 4.48 8.81
N ALA A 106 -2.36 5.43 8.73
CA ALA A 106 -3.45 5.57 9.69
C ALA A 106 -4.37 4.34 9.68
N LEU A 107 -4.68 3.81 8.49
CA LEU A 107 -5.50 2.62 8.32
C LEU A 107 -4.89 1.40 9.01
N ILE A 108 -3.60 1.14 8.79
CA ILE A 108 -2.87 0.01 9.39
C ILE A 108 -2.89 0.11 10.93
N ASN A 109 -2.78 1.33 11.47
CA ASN A 109 -2.75 1.54 12.91
C ASN A 109 -4.12 1.38 13.59
N SER A 110 -5.21 1.46 12.85
CA SER A 110 -6.57 1.51 13.42
C SER A 110 -7.42 0.27 13.15
N HIS A 111 -7.00 -0.60 12.25
CA HIS A 111 -7.79 -1.77 11.83
C HIS A 111 -6.93 -3.03 11.84
N ASP A 112 -7.37 -4.04 12.61
CA ASP A 112 -6.68 -5.33 12.72
C ASP A 112 -7.00 -6.30 11.55
N ASN A 113 -8.02 -6.00 10.74
CA ASN A 113 -8.52 -6.90 9.70
C ASN A 113 -8.57 -6.22 8.31
N ILE A 114 -7.41 -5.82 7.82
CA ILE A 114 -7.28 -5.29 6.46
C ILE A 114 -6.57 -6.32 5.60
N GLU A 115 -7.10 -6.57 4.42
CA GLU A 115 -6.47 -7.41 3.41
C GLU A 115 -6.46 -6.69 2.06
N ALA A 116 -5.27 -6.59 1.46
CA ALA A 116 -5.13 -6.09 0.10
C ALA A 116 -5.14 -7.26 -0.88
N VAL A 117 -6.04 -7.20 -1.84
CA VAL A 117 -6.17 -8.23 -2.87
C VAL A 117 -5.75 -7.64 -4.22
N SER A 118 -4.77 -8.27 -4.86
CA SER A 118 -4.36 -7.91 -6.22
C SER A 118 -5.43 -8.35 -7.23
N MET A 119 -5.87 -7.43 -8.08
CA MET A 119 -6.95 -7.70 -9.03
C MET A 119 -6.52 -7.35 -10.47
N PRO A 120 -6.14 -8.33 -11.26
CA PRO A 120 -5.63 -8.09 -12.62
C PRO A 120 -6.69 -7.67 -13.65
N ARG A 121 -7.99 -7.87 -13.39
CA ARG A 121 -9.06 -7.51 -14.33
C ARG A 121 -10.37 -7.21 -13.62
N ILE A 122 -10.59 -5.97 -13.25
CA ILE A 122 -11.89 -5.56 -12.74
C ILE A 122 -12.66 -4.85 -13.84
N LYS A 123 -13.85 -5.32 -14.09
CA LYS A 123 -14.87 -4.64 -14.88
C LYS A 123 -15.98 -4.18 -13.96
N ILE A 124 -16.02 -2.89 -13.75
CA ILE A 124 -17.15 -2.04 -13.34
C ILE A 124 -18.05 -2.59 -12.22
N GLY A 125 -18.05 -1.89 -11.08
CA GLY A 125 -19.06 -1.90 -10.03
C GLY A 125 -19.47 -0.46 -9.66
N ASP A 126 -20.38 -0.31 -8.75
CA ASP A 126 -20.82 0.98 -8.27
C ASP A 126 -19.68 1.75 -7.59
N THR A 127 -19.56 3.03 -7.83
CA THR A 127 -18.63 3.90 -7.11
C THR A 127 -19.23 4.24 -5.76
N MET A 128 -18.55 3.87 -4.68
CA MET A 128 -18.97 4.19 -3.31
C MET A 128 -18.03 5.18 -2.66
N LYS A 129 -18.63 6.07 -1.86
CA LYS A 129 -17.93 7.03 -1.02
C LYS A 129 -18.03 6.59 0.44
N ILE A 130 -16.91 6.62 1.15
CA ILE A 130 -16.86 6.31 2.58
C ILE A 130 -17.18 7.57 3.36
N GLU A 131 -18.17 7.47 4.27
CA GLU A 131 -18.71 8.62 5.01
C GLU A 131 -18.20 8.76 6.43
N ASN A 132 -17.48 7.76 6.95
CA ASN A 132 -16.93 7.86 8.30
C ASN A 132 -15.60 7.13 8.46
N GLY A 133 -14.90 7.44 9.53
CA GLY A 133 -13.62 6.84 9.87
C GLY A 133 -12.44 7.45 9.11
N LEU A 134 -11.35 6.72 9.10
CA LEU A 134 -10.08 7.19 8.51
C LEU A 134 -10.08 7.28 6.98
N MET A 135 -11.09 6.70 6.35
CA MET A 135 -11.27 6.70 4.91
C MET A 135 -12.36 7.68 4.45
N LEU A 136 -12.70 8.65 5.30
CA LEU A 136 -13.66 9.69 4.95
C LEU A 136 -13.32 10.32 3.59
N ASP A 137 -14.33 10.44 2.72
CA ASP A 137 -14.23 10.97 1.35
C ASP A 137 -13.48 10.10 0.34
N TRP A 138 -13.03 8.90 0.70
CA TRP A 138 -12.51 7.98 -0.29
C TRP A 138 -13.63 7.47 -1.19
N GLN A 139 -13.37 7.57 -2.49
CA GLN A 139 -14.22 6.98 -3.51
C GLN A 139 -13.53 5.73 -4.05
N GLY A 140 -14.22 4.62 -4.01
CA GLY A 140 -13.75 3.36 -4.53
C GLY A 140 -14.83 2.64 -5.32
N GLU A 141 -14.43 1.97 -6.39
CA GLU A 141 -15.33 1.10 -7.13
C GLU A 141 -15.49 -0.20 -6.37
N VAL A 142 -16.72 -0.55 -6.03
CA VAL A 142 -17.04 -1.80 -5.32
C VAL A 142 -16.92 -2.95 -6.28
N ILE A 143 -16.03 -3.87 -5.96
CA ILE A 143 -15.80 -5.03 -6.80
C ILE A 143 -16.55 -6.24 -6.29
N LYS A 144 -16.67 -6.35 -4.98
CA LYS A 144 -17.31 -7.49 -4.32
C LYS A 144 -17.81 -7.09 -2.94
N ILE A 145 -18.97 -7.60 -2.59
CA ILE A 145 -19.53 -7.54 -1.23
C ILE A 145 -19.58 -8.97 -0.71
N ASN A 146 -18.85 -9.26 0.34
CA ASN A 146 -18.84 -10.54 1.02
C ASN A 146 -19.41 -10.37 2.44
N GLY A 147 -20.72 -10.51 2.59
CA GLY A 147 -21.38 -10.36 3.90
C GLY A 147 -21.06 -9.00 4.55
N LYS A 148 -20.13 -8.99 5.47
CA LYS A 148 -19.73 -7.82 6.26
C LYS A 148 -18.49 -7.10 5.74
N SER A 149 -17.99 -7.46 4.58
CA SER A 149 -16.77 -6.85 4.01
C SER A 149 -17.03 -6.31 2.61
N VAL A 150 -16.48 -5.12 2.34
CA VAL A 150 -16.50 -4.49 1.03
C VAL A 150 -15.08 -4.42 0.48
N VAL A 151 -14.95 -4.75 -0.79
CA VAL A 151 -13.69 -4.65 -1.50
C VAL A 151 -13.66 -3.34 -2.29
N LEU A 152 -12.74 -2.45 -1.92
CA LEU A 152 -12.54 -1.15 -2.55
C LEU A 152 -11.30 -1.18 -3.42
N MET A 153 -11.42 -0.77 -4.68
CA MET A 153 -10.31 -0.68 -5.61
C MET A 153 -9.56 0.64 -5.51
N MET A 154 -8.26 0.54 -5.34
CA MET A 154 -7.32 1.65 -5.53
C MET A 154 -6.79 1.59 -6.97
N LYS A 155 -7.28 2.46 -7.85
CA LYS A 155 -6.94 2.43 -9.29
C LYS A 155 -5.45 2.64 -9.55
N GLU A 156 -4.80 3.53 -8.80
CA GLU A 156 -3.38 3.85 -8.93
C GLU A 156 -2.47 2.67 -8.60
N LEU A 157 -2.90 1.80 -7.70
CA LEU A 157 -2.14 0.62 -7.25
C LEU A 157 -2.58 -0.68 -7.94
N ASN A 158 -3.62 -0.63 -8.74
CA ASN A 158 -4.25 -1.81 -9.35
C ASN A 158 -4.48 -2.94 -8.33
N CYS A 159 -4.86 -2.58 -7.13
CA CYS A 159 -5.18 -3.50 -6.04
C CYS A 159 -6.47 -3.09 -5.34
N ALA A 160 -7.03 -3.99 -4.57
CA ALA A 160 -8.25 -3.76 -3.83
C ALA A 160 -8.01 -3.92 -2.33
N LEU A 161 -8.62 -3.06 -1.53
CA LEU A 161 -8.65 -3.15 -0.08
C LEU A 161 -9.97 -3.77 0.37
N VAL A 162 -9.90 -4.76 1.25
CA VAL A 162 -11.07 -5.34 1.89
C VAL A 162 -11.31 -4.63 3.21
N VAL A 163 -12.47 -4.01 3.37
CA VAL A 163 -12.84 -3.23 4.56
C VAL A 163 -14.08 -3.83 5.20
N ASP A 164 -14.07 -3.91 6.52
CA ASP A 164 -15.20 -4.40 7.31
C ASP A 164 -16.30 -3.33 7.38
N THR A 165 -17.52 -3.67 6.94
CA THR A 165 -18.69 -2.76 6.89
C THR A 165 -19.34 -2.52 8.25
N ASP A 166 -19.08 -3.36 9.24
CA ASP A 166 -19.62 -3.13 10.60
C ASP A 166 -18.98 -1.90 11.26
N LYS A 167 -17.82 -1.49 10.78
CA LYS A 167 -17.04 -0.36 11.32
C LYS A 167 -17.05 0.89 10.44
N THR A 168 -17.58 0.79 9.21
CA THR A 168 -17.47 1.85 8.20
C THR A 168 -18.80 2.07 7.50
N THR A 169 -19.31 3.31 7.53
CA THR A 169 -20.52 3.72 6.80
C THR A 169 -20.15 4.15 5.39
N MET A 170 -20.91 3.71 4.39
CA MET A 170 -20.67 4.01 2.98
C MET A 170 -21.95 4.46 2.30
N SER A 171 -21.84 5.39 1.35
CA SER A 171 -22.93 5.83 0.45
C SER A 171 -22.55 5.68 -1.02
N LEU A 172 -23.54 5.68 -1.88
CA LEU A 172 -23.31 5.78 -3.32
C LEU A 172 -22.75 7.16 -3.64
N ALA A 173 -21.68 7.21 -4.41
CA ALA A 173 -21.04 8.44 -4.84
C ALA A 173 -21.73 9.03 -6.07
#